data_326e170ec94bb847ea5bdc1bbfaae6e9
#
_entry.id   326e170ec94bb847ea5bdc1bbfaae6e9
#
_cell.length_a   1.000
_cell.length_b   1.000
_cell.length_c   1.000
_cell.angle_alpha   90.00
_cell.angle_beta   90.00
_cell.angle_gamma   90.00
#
_symmetry.space_group_name_H-M   'P 1'
#
loop_
_entity.id
_entity.type
_entity.pdbx_description
1 polymer ?
#
loop_
_entity_poly.entity_id
_entity_poly.type
_entity_poly.pdbx_seq_one_letter_code
_entity_poly.pdbx_strand_id
1 'polypeptide(L)'
;MRVLIIDLLVERSEFGHGGNQEVIKPLAALSDVEVLLVTPQMQSFDAGKKTNEKSEIKLIESDVPNWDYEYEFWGETEEILKDRNIKFSRIVMPMHENEKEMENWIIELNLDAVVCSGSRRNVSIWEEWMGPTETMFRAAAKSGTPTLGICFGHQLLCHSLGSEIERAESLSSGIWTLELTTEGKKDVLLTSHVENNEEISGLFSHQDHVMSVPNNCTLLSKTSHNMVTAVRVNNELGEPMPAWGIQFHPEAAKKRIERAYGWGHISEEEYKSFKGEHDGAGILSSFAKIVFEKL
;
A
#
# COMPACT_ATOMS: atom_id res chain seq x y z
N MET A 1 3.73 -13.02 11.75
CA MET A 1 4.21 -11.82 11.02
C MET A 1 3.72 -10.56 11.69
N ARG A 2 4.53 -9.50 11.71
CA ARG A 2 4.12 -8.16 12.15
C ARG A 2 4.16 -7.19 10.99
N VAL A 3 3.03 -6.62 10.63
CA VAL A 3 2.86 -5.80 9.41
C VAL A 3 2.38 -4.41 9.79
N LEU A 4 3.08 -3.38 9.29
CA LEU A 4 2.63 -2.00 9.41
C LEU A 4 1.85 -1.60 8.16
N ILE A 5 0.64 -1.09 8.34
CA ILE A 5 -0.16 -0.48 7.27
C ILE A 5 -0.29 1.03 7.54
N ILE A 6 0.16 1.82 6.58
CA ILE A 6 -0.13 3.25 6.52
C ILE A 6 -1.52 3.38 5.90
N ASP A 7 -2.54 3.54 6.76
CA ASP A 7 -3.96 3.50 6.43
C ASP A 7 -4.47 4.89 6.04
N LEU A 8 -4.35 5.22 4.76
CA LEU A 8 -4.68 6.54 4.22
C LEU A 8 -6.12 6.63 3.64
N LEU A 9 -6.88 5.55 3.72
CA LEU A 9 -8.29 5.47 3.30
C LEU A 9 -9.22 5.12 4.46
N VAL A 10 -8.81 5.35 5.70
CA VAL A 10 -9.54 4.99 6.92
C VAL A 10 -10.99 5.48 6.95
N GLU A 11 -11.30 6.59 6.30
CA GLU A 11 -12.65 7.15 6.20
C GLU A 11 -13.56 6.42 5.17
N ARG A 12 -13.06 5.39 4.50
CA ARG A 12 -13.79 4.59 3.51
C ARG A 12 -13.89 3.14 3.94
N SER A 13 -15.10 2.64 4.19
CA SER A 13 -15.30 1.25 4.63
C SER A 13 -14.76 0.23 3.62
N GLU A 14 -15.21 0.23 2.38
CA GLU A 14 -14.82 -0.79 1.41
C GLU A 14 -13.42 -0.61 0.82
N PHE A 15 -12.95 0.61 0.64
CA PHE A 15 -11.64 0.86 0.02
C PHE A 15 -10.52 1.07 1.04
N GLY A 16 -10.83 1.54 2.27
CA GLY A 16 -9.88 1.63 3.37
C GLY A 16 -9.87 0.34 4.18
N HIS A 17 -10.84 0.17 5.05
CA HIS A 17 -10.97 -1.03 5.88
C HIS A 17 -11.00 -2.32 5.04
N GLY A 18 -11.87 -2.42 4.04
CA GLY A 18 -11.95 -3.57 3.16
C GLY A 18 -10.69 -3.79 2.34
N GLY A 19 -10.07 -2.73 1.82
CA GLY A 19 -8.79 -2.80 1.10
C GLY A 19 -7.67 -3.34 1.98
N ASN A 20 -7.57 -2.87 3.22
CA ASN A 20 -6.60 -3.39 4.19
C ASN A 20 -6.82 -4.88 4.47
N GLN A 21 -8.08 -5.34 4.54
CA GLN A 21 -8.38 -6.76 4.68
C GLN A 21 -7.89 -7.58 3.48
N GLU A 22 -8.05 -7.10 2.24
CA GLU A 22 -7.54 -7.80 1.05
C GLU A 22 -6.01 -7.91 1.06
N VAL A 23 -5.30 -6.90 1.58
CA VAL A 23 -3.84 -6.95 1.78
C VAL A 23 -3.45 -8.00 2.83
N ILE A 24 -4.20 -8.11 3.91
CA ILE A 24 -3.88 -9.00 5.05
C ILE A 24 -4.25 -10.46 4.77
N LYS A 25 -5.30 -10.75 4.01
CA LYS A 25 -5.75 -12.12 3.71
C LYS A 25 -4.63 -13.06 3.25
N PRO A 26 -3.83 -12.73 2.21
CA PRO A 26 -2.78 -13.64 1.75
C PRO A 26 -1.64 -13.81 2.77
N LEU A 27 -1.35 -12.80 3.59
CA LEU A 27 -0.39 -12.91 4.69
C LEU A 27 -0.92 -13.85 5.79
N ALA A 28 -2.19 -13.67 6.17
CA ALA A 28 -2.85 -14.51 7.17
C ALA A 28 -3.03 -15.97 6.69
N ALA A 29 -3.14 -16.19 5.39
CA ALA A 29 -3.14 -17.57 4.85
C ALA A 29 -1.83 -18.31 5.12
N LEU A 30 -0.72 -17.61 5.28
CA LEU A 30 0.60 -18.19 5.51
C LEU A 30 0.99 -18.27 7.00
N SER A 31 0.56 -17.31 7.83
CA SER A 31 0.96 -17.23 9.24
C SER A 31 -0.05 -16.42 10.06
N ASP A 32 0.05 -16.48 11.40
CA ASP A 32 -0.57 -15.49 12.27
C ASP A 32 -0.02 -14.10 11.97
N VAL A 33 -0.89 -13.06 12.07
CA VAL A 33 -0.53 -11.69 11.70
C VAL A 33 -0.91 -10.71 12.81
N GLU A 34 0.07 -9.91 13.23
CA GLU A 34 -0.14 -8.71 14.02
C GLU A 34 -0.07 -7.49 13.09
N VAL A 35 -1.19 -6.79 12.95
CA VAL A 35 -1.32 -5.62 12.08
C VAL A 35 -1.25 -4.36 12.91
N LEU A 36 -0.26 -3.52 12.63
CA LEU A 36 -0.13 -2.18 13.18
C LEU A 36 -0.65 -1.18 12.15
N LEU A 37 -1.61 -0.34 12.53
CA LEU A 37 -2.19 0.68 11.67
C LEU A 37 -1.69 2.05 12.10
N VAL A 38 -1.23 2.87 11.16
CA VAL A 38 -0.96 4.30 11.36
C VAL A 38 -1.81 5.13 10.42
N THR A 39 -2.29 6.27 10.88
CA THR A 39 -3.19 7.17 10.14
C THR A 39 -2.68 8.61 10.22
N PRO A 40 -1.53 8.89 9.58
CA PRO A 40 -0.82 10.17 9.75
C PRO A 40 -1.66 11.38 9.34
N GLN A 41 -2.54 11.25 8.35
CA GLN A 41 -3.43 12.33 7.89
C GLN A 41 -4.48 12.77 8.94
N MET A 42 -4.73 11.93 9.96
CA MET A 42 -5.67 12.21 11.06
C MET A 42 -4.96 12.34 12.42
N GLN A 43 -3.65 12.23 12.44
CA GLN A 43 -2.84 12.30 13.62
C GLN A 43 -2.40 13.74 13.88
N SER A 44 -2.52 14.22 15.13
CA SER A 44 -1.96 15.52 15.49
C SER A 44 -0.43 15.47 15.55
N PHE A 45 0.25 16.54 15.09
CA PHE A 45 1.71 16.67 15.18
C PHE A 45 2.22 16.59 16.62
N ASP A 46 1.45 17.10 17.58
CA ASP A 46 1.82 17.06 19.01
C ASP A 46 1.75 15.65 19.61
N ALA A 47 0.86 14.79 19.13
CA ALA A 47 0.81 13.40 19.52
C ALA A 47 2.06 12.63 19.06
N GLY A 48 2.53 12.90 17.83
CA GLY A 48 3.73 12.27 17.26
C GLY A 48 5.04 12.67 17.95
N LYS A 49 5.14 13.88 18.50
CA LYS A 49 6.33 14.36 19.22
C LYS A 49 6.56 13.66 20.56
N LYS A 50 5.55 13.04 21.13
CA LYS A 50 5.60 12.38 22.45
C LYS A 50 5.96 10.90 22.41
N THR A 51 6.18 10.32 21.24
CA THR A 51 6.43 8.87 21.06
C THR A 51 7.79 8.40 21.58
N ASN A 52 8.69 9.29 21.94
CA ASN A 52 9.98 8.95 22.58
C ASN A 52 9.85 8.54 24.08
N GLU A 53 8.71 8.69 24.69
CA GLU A 53 8.44 8.13 26.00
C GLU A 53 7.85 6.73 25.85
N LYS A 54 8.43 5.73 26.51
CA LYS A 54 7.97 4.32 26.60
C LYS A 54 6.56 4.16 27.19
N SER A 55 5.67 5.10 26.97
CA SER A 55 4.33 5.11 27.50
C SER A 55 3.34 4.70 26.42
N GLU A 56 2.55 3.69 26.75
CA GLU A 56 1.30 3.23 26.15
C GLU A 56 0.94 3.94 24.85
N ILE A 57 0.94 3.17 23.75
CA ILE A 57 0.46 3.59 22.45
C ILE A 57 -0.92 4.23 22.65
N LYS A 58 -0.97 5.56 22.73
CA LYS A 58 -2.24 6.27 22.81
C LYS A 58 -2.88 6.23 21.45
N LEU A 59 -4.01 5.55 21.39
CA LEU A 59 -4.92 5.61 20.26
C LEU A 59 -5.14 7.08 19.88
N ILE A 60 -5.11 7.35 18.59
CA ILE A 60 -5.47 8.63 18.02
C ILE A 60 -6.89 8.98 18.44
N GLU A 61 -7.11 10.25 18.75
CA GLU A 61 -8.36 10.78 19.25
C GLU A 61 -9.57 10.46 18.33
N SER A 62 -10.71 10.54 18.90
CA SER A 62 -12.09 10.21 18.60
C SER A 62 -12.61 10.23 17.16
N ASP A 63 -11.89 10.76 16.18
CA ASP A 63 -12.41 10.97 14.83
C ASP A 63 -12.02 9.89 13.80
N VAL A 64 -11.13 8.97 14.19
CA VAL A 64 -10.79 7.82 13.34
C VAL A 64 -11.87 6.76 13.49
N PRO A 65 -12.55 6.37 12.40
CA PRO A 65 -13.53 5.31 12.45
C PRO A 65 -12.96 4.04 13.06
N ASN A 66 -13.62 3.52 14.10
CA ASN A 66 -13.27 2.26 14.71
C ASN A 66 -13.99 1.14 13.98
N TRP A 67 -13.38 0.63 12.90
CA TRP A 67 -13.92 -0.49 12.17
C TRP A 67 -13.73 -1.80 12.94
N ASP A 68 -14.77 -2.63 12.95
CA ASP A 68 -14.67 -4.00 13.44
C ASP A 68 -14.02 -4.88 12.38
N TYR A 69 -12.69 -4.88 12.36
CA TYR A 69 -11.91 -5.69 11.41
C TYR A 69 -12.18 -7.19 11.57
N GLU A 70 -12.42 -7.67 12.77
CA GLU A 70 -12.68 -9.08 13.01
C GLU A 70 -14.01 -9.49 12.39
N TYR A 71 -15.08 -8.75 12.68
CA TYR A 71 -16.40 -9.07 12.18
C TYR A 71 -16.47 -9.08 10.66
N GLU A 72 -16.04 -8.02 10.00
CA GLU A 72 -16.09 -7.93 8.54
C GLU A 72 -15.10 -8.86 7.85
N PHE A 73 -13.94 -9.07 8.46
CA PHE A 73 -12.94 -9.98 7.94
C PHE A 73 -13.45 -11.42 7.97
N TRP A 74 -14.09 -11.84 9.07
CA TRP A 74 -14.54 -13.20 9.28
C TRP A 74 -15.94 -13.50 8.76
N GLY A 75 -16.74 -12.50 8.49
CA GLY A 75 -18.11 -12.67 7.97
C GLY A 75 -18.20 -13.34 6.59
N GLU A 76 -17.12 -13.28 5.80
CA GLU A 76 -17.01 -13.89 4.47
C GLU A 76 -15.84 -14.89 4.39
N THR A 77 -15.43 -15.49 5.47
CA THR A 77 -14.13 -16.11 5.60
C THR A 77 -13.94 -17.37 4.81
N GLU A 78 -12.83 -17.44 4.13
CA GLU A 78 -12.23 -18.66 3.66
C GLU A 78 -11.83 -19.54 4.87
N GLU A 79 -12.05 -20.83 4.79
CA GLU A 79 -11.85 -21.78 5.89
C GLU A 79 -10.41 -21.79 6.44
N ILE A 80 -9.43 -21.47 5.57
CA ILE A 80 -8.01 -21.37 5.90
C ILE A 80 -7.68 -20.30 6.95
N LEU A 81 -8.52 -19.29 7.12
CA LEU A 81 -8.29 -18.21 8.08
C LEU A 81 -8.89 -18.47 9.46
N LYS A 82 -9.76 -19.46 9.60
CA LYS A 82 -10.46 -19.76 10.87
C LYS A 82 -9.53 -20.08 12.03
N ASP A 83 -8.38 -20.69 11.73
CA ASP A 83 -7.38 -21.10 12.73
C ASP A 83 -6.25 -20.08 12.91
N ARG A 84 -6.36 -18.90 12.27
CA ARG A 84 -5.34 -17.86 12.33
C ARG A 84 -5.63 -16.83 13.41
N ASN A 85 -4.58 -16.44 14.13
CA ASN A 85 -4.65 -15.34 15.06
C ASN A 85 -4.25 -14.04 14.35
N ILE A 86 -5.25 -13.17 14.10
CA ILE A 86 -5.04 -11.89 13.47
C ILE A 86 -5.40 -10.81 14.48
N LYS A 87 -4.42 -9.95 14.80
CA LYS A 87 -4.60 -8.84 15.74
C LYS A 87 -4.41 -7.52 15.02
N PHE A 88 -5.28 -6.57 15.30
CA PHE A 88 -5.18 -5.20 14.81
C PHE A 88 -4.94 -4.24 15.97
N SER A 89 -3.99 -3.34 15.79
CA SER A 89 -3.69 -2.27 16.75
C SER A 89 -3.38 -0.99 15.99
N ARG A 90 -4.03 0.11 16.33
CA ARG A 90 -3.68 1.42 15.80
C ARG A 90 -2.62 2.06 16.68
N ILE A 91 -1.55 2.52 16.06
CA ILE A 91 -0.41 3.14 16.74
C ILE A 91 -0.18 4.56 16.22
N VAL A 92 0.53 5.36 17.01
CA VAL A 92 0.96 6.71 16.65
C VAL A 92 2.30 6.65 15.92
N MET A 93 2.38 7.29 14.75
CA MET A 93 3.63 7.44 14.00
C MET A 93 4.37 8.70 14.46
N PRO A 94 5.72 8.72 14.53
CA PRO A 94 6.47 9.95 14.72
C PRO A 94 6.18 10.97 13.61
N MET A 95 5.89 12.22 13.98
CA MET A 95 5.54 13.29 13.04
C MET A 95 6.70 14.27 12.84
N HIS A 96 7.83 13.76 12.32
CA HIS A 96 9.03 14.55 11.99
C HIS A 96 9.76 13.92 10.80
N GLU A 97 10.67 14.68 10.19
CA GLU A 97 11.40 14.26 8.97
C GLU A 97 12.85 13.83 9.26
N ASN A 98 13.15 13.42 10.48
CA ASN A 98 14.45 12.88 10.83
C ASN A 98 14.56 11.41 10.39
N GLU A 99 15.26 11.17 9.28
CA GLU A 99 15.39 9.83 8.67
C GLU A 99 15.98 8.81 9.65
N LYS A 100 16.98 9.21 10.44
CA LYS A 100 17.62 8.29 11.39
C LYS A 100 16.71 7.88 12.56
N GLU A 101 15.89 8.78 13.04
CA GLU A 101 14.91 8.47 14.08
C GLU A 101 13.78 7.58 13.52
N MET A 102 13.36 7.82 12.27
CA MET A 102 12.40 6.94 11.57
C MET A 102 12.95 5.53 11.35
N GLU A 103 14.22 5.39 10.94
CA GLU A 103 14.88 4.09 10.84
C GLU A 103 14.88 3.37 12.20
N ASN A 104 15.24 4.06 13.28
CA ASN A 104 15.24 3.48 14.62
C ASN A 104 13.83 3.04 15.03
N TRP A 105 12.82 3.84 14.76
CA TRP A 105 11.43 3.51 15.06
C TRP A 105 10.95 2.25 14.31
N ILE A 106 11.30 2.11 13.02
CA ILE A 106 11.00 0.92 12.22
C ILE A 106 11.70 -0.31 12.78
N ILE A 107 12.98 -0.18 13.17
CA ILE A 107 13.75 -1.28 13.78
C ILE A 107 13.12 -1.70 15.13
N GLU A 108 12.72 -0.75 15.98
CA GLU A 108 12.07 -1.02 17.27
C GLU A 108 10.72 -1.73 17.12
N LEU A 109 9.98 -1.45 16.05
CA LEU A 109 8.72 -2.15 15.75
C LEU A 109 8.95 -3.60 15.31
N ASN A 110 10.13 -3.97 14.86
CA ASN A 110 10.47 -5.32 14.37
C ASN A 110 9.47 -5.82 13.33
N LEU A 111 9.38 -5.07 12.23
CA LEU A 111 8.40 -5.30 11.17
C LEU A 111 8.86 -6.33 10.16
N ASP A 112 7.97 -7.22 9.76
CA ASP A 112 8.16 -8.17 8.66
C ASP A 112 7.73 -7.57 7.30
N ALA A 113 6.82 -6.59 7.32
CA ALA A 113 6.40 -5.86 6.12
C ALA A 113 5.86 -4.46 6.44
N VAL A 114 5.92 -3.57 5.44
CA VAL A 114 5.28 -2.24 5.46
C VAL A 114 4.45 -2.06 4.19
N VAL A 115 3.19 -1.64 4.33
CA VAL A 115 2.31 -1.33 3.20
C VAL A 115 1.78 0.09 3.35
N CYS A 116 1.92 0.91 2.32
CA CYS A 116 1.28 2.22 2.23
C CYS A 116 0.09 2.13 1.27
N SER A 117 -1.11 2.33 1.78
CA SER A 117 -2.35 2.23 1.00
C SER A 117 -2.53 3.39 0.03
N GLY A 118 -3.53 3.28 -0.84
CA GLY A 118 -4.06 4.41 -1.59
C GLY A 118 -4.65 5.50 -0.67
N SER A 119 -4.92 6.68 -1.23
CA SER A 119 -5.52 7.80 -0.51
C SER A 119 -6.50 8.57 -1.40
N ARG A 120 -7.41 9.32 -0.78
CA ARG A 120 -8.21 10.36 -1.46
C ARG A 120 -7.43 11.67 -1.63
N ARG A 121 -6.29 11.78 -0.99
CA ARG A 121 -5.38 12.92 -1.12
C ARG A 121 -4.51 12.75 -2.35
N ASN A 122 -3.88 13.85 -2.76
CA ASN A 122 -3.00 13.89 -3.92
C ASN A 122 -1.62 14.35 -3.47
N VAL A 123 -0.57 13.66 -3.87
CA VAL A 123 0.81 14.06 -3.55
C VAL A 123 1.15 15.42 -4.17
N SER A 124 0.59 15.71 -5.35
CA SER A 124 0.71 17.02 -6.01
C SER A 124 0.07 18.19 -5.25
N ILE A 125 -0.79 17.89 -4.26
CA ILE A 125 -1.39 18.86 -3.34
C ILE A 125 -0.88 18.55 -1.95
N TRP A 126 0.35 18.99 -1.67
CA TRP A 126 1.09 18.62 -0.47
C TRP A 126 0.41 19.06 0.83
N GLU A 127 0.29 18.14 1.75
CA GLU A 127 -0.17 18.36 3.12
C GLU A 127 0.97 18.06 4.11
N GLU A 128 1.00 18.73 5.25
CA GLU A 128 2.10 18.71 6.22
C GLU A 128 2.42 17.29 6.76
N TRP A 129 1.42 16.43 6.92
CA TRP A 129 1.60 15.04 7.36
C TRP A 129 2.34 14.15 6.33
N MET A 130 2.40 14.56 5.07
CA MET A 130 3.05 13.79 4.01
C MET A 130 4.57 13.74 4.20
N GLY A 131 5.22 14.80 4.69
CA GLY A 131 6.67 14.83 4.92
C GLY A 131 7.15 13.76 5.90
N PRO A 132 6.64 13.69 7.12
CA PRO A 132 6.95 12.60 8.05
C PRO A 132 6.60 11.21 7.49
N THR A 133 5.47 11.07 6.81
CA THR A 133 5.04 9.79 6.20
C THR A 133 5.98 9.33 5.10
N GLU A 134 6.39 10.25 4.23
CA GLU A 134 7.37 10.01 3.18
C GLU A 134 8.71 9.56 3.75
N THR A 135 9.20 10.27 4.78
CA THR A 135 10.47 9.95 5.43
C THR A 135 10.45 8.55 6.05
N MET A 136 9.38 8.21 6.74
CA MET A 136 9.19 6.88 7.34
C MET A 136 9.11 5.80 6.26
N PHE A 137 8.34 6.03 5.19
CA PHE A 137 8.14 5.05 4.14
C PHE A 137 9.42 4.82 3.32
N ARG A 138 10.18 5.87 3.05
CA ARG A 138 11.53 5.78 2.44
C ARG A 138 12.50 5.01 3.35
N ALA A 139 12.50 5.27 4.65
CA ALA A 139 13.34 4.55 5.61
C ALA A 139 12.98 3.06 5.64
N ALA A 140 11.70 2.69 5.61
CA ALA A 140 11.25 1.30 5.50
C ALA A 140 11.75 0.64 4.20
N ALA A 141 11.60 1.30 3.06
CA ALA A 141 12.06 0.77 1.77
C ALA A 141 13.58 0.53 1.73
N LYS A 142 14.37 1.42 2.36
CA LYS A 142 15.83 1.29 2.44
C LYS A 142 16.31 0.28 3.49
N SER A 143 15.53 -0.02 4.51
CA SER A 143 15.92 -0.97 5.57
C SER A 143 16.00 -2.42 5.11
N GLY A 144 15.46 -2.74 3.94
CA GLY A 144 15.33 -4.11 3.45
C GLY A 144 14.09 -4.84 3.97
N THR A 145 13.23 -4.17 4.74
CA THR A 145 11.90 -4.70 5.09
C THR A 145 11.03 -4.75 3.83
N PRO A 146 10.34 -5.86 3.53
CA PRO A 146 9.40 -5.94 2.44
C PRO A 146 8.39 -4.78 2.48
N THR A 147 8.40 -3.96 1.43
CA THR A 147 7.66 -2.70 1.40
C THR A 147 6.84 -2.59 0.12
N LEU A 148 5.55 -2.23 0.25
CA LEU A 148 4.64 -2.06 -0.88
C LEU A 148 3.90 -0.72 -0.79
N GLY A 149 4.09 0.13 -1.80
CA GLY A 149 3.30 1.36 -1.99
C GLY A 149 2.22 1.16 -3.03
N ILE A 150 0.96 1.43 -2.69
CA ILE A 150 -0.20 1.27 -3.55
C ILE A 150 -0.76 2.65 -3.92
N CYS A 151 -0.89 2.96 -5.19
CA CYS A 151 -1.46 4.20 -5.72
C CYS A 151 -0.80 5.45 -5.10
N PHE A 152 -1.42 6.09 -4.11
CA PHE A 152 -0.81 7.19 -3.37
C PHE A 152 0.53 6.79 -2.74
N GLY A 153 0.61 5.58 -2.15
CA GLY A 153 1.86 5.05 -1.59
C GLY A 153 2.96 4.88 -2.64
N HIS A 154 2.62 4.51 -3.88
CA HIS A 154 3.56 4.50 -5.00
C HIS A 154 4.08 5.91 -5.33
N GLN A 155 3.16 6.87 -5.44
CA GLN A 155 3.50 8.26 -5.73
C GLN A 155 4.38 8.86 -4.63
N LEU A 156 4.02 8.63 -3.36
CA LEU A 156 4.79 9.10 -2.21
C LEU A 156 6.19 8.47 -2.17
N LEU A 157 6.31 7.17 -2.45
CA LEU A 157 7.61 6.49 -2.55
C LEU A 157 8.47 7.09 -3.66
N CYS A 158 7.91 7.25 -4.86
CA CYS A 158 8.64 7.84 -5.98
C CYS A 158 9.04 9.29 -5.73
N HIS A 159 8.17 10.09 -5.11
CA HIS A 159 8.47 11.46 -4.70
C HIS A 159 9.62 11.49 -3.69
N SER A 160 9.60 10.61 -2.69
CA SER A 160 10.64 10.48 -1.67
C SER A 160 12.04 10.15 -2.25
N LEU A 161 12.06 9.56 -3.44
CA LEU A 161 13.26 9.18 -4.18
C LEU A 161 13.59 10.15 -5.32
N GLY A 162 12.92 11.31 -5.35
CA GLY A 162 13.25 12.44 -6.21
C GLY A 162 12.48 12.55 -7.53
N SER A 163 11.38 11.80 -7.69
CA SER A 163 10.50 11.99 -8.84
C SER A 163 9.53 13.13 -8.62
N GLU A 164 9.23 13.86 -9.67
CA GLU A 164 8.14 14.83 -9.72
C GLU A 164 6.80 14.11 -9.85
N ILE A 165 5.78 14.61 -9.14
CA ILE A 165 4.41 14.12 -9.20
C ILE A 165 3.54 15.23 -9.75
N GLU A 166 2.90 14.97 -10.88
CA GLU A 166 2.00 15.94 -11.51
C GLU A 166 0.57 15.45 -11.55
N ARG A 167 -0.35 16.39 -11.41
CA ARG A 167 -1.79 16.14 -11.49
C ARG A 167 -2.25 16.24 -12.93
N ALA A 168 -2.87 15.17 -13.43
CA ALA A 168 -3.52 15.20 -14.74
C ALA A 168 -4.86 15.98 -14.70
N GLU A 169 -5.31 16.43 -15.86
CA GLU A 169 -6.59 17.11 -16.00
C GLU A 169 -7.79 16.21 -15.73
N SER A 170 -7.66 14.91 -16.02
CA SER A 170 -8.72 13.91 -15.84
C SER A 170 -8.29 12.74 -14.98
N LEU A 171 -9.26 12.10 -14.34
CA LEU A 171 -9.08 10.86 -13.58
C LEU A 171 -8.77 9.70 -14.53
N SER A 172 -7.70 8.97 -14.25
CA SER A 172 -7.42 7.66 -14.86
C SER A 172 -8.18 6.59 -14.07
N SER A 173 -9.21 6.01 -14.69
CA SER A 173 -10.10 5.04 -14.04
C SER A 173 -10.41 3.88 -14.98
N GLY A 174 -10.09 2.65 -14.56
CA GLY A 174 -10.35 1.44 -15.33
C GLY A 174 -9.39 0.30 -15.06
N ILE A 175 -9.59 -0.81 -15.77
CA ILE A 175 -8.68 -1.95 -15.76
C ILE A 175 -7.86 -1.93 -17.04
N TRP A 176 -6.54 -1.94 -16.91
CA TRP A 176 -5.60 -1.90 -18.04
C TRP A 176 -4.52 -2.96 -17.91
N THR A 177 -4.16 -3.53 -19.06
CA THR A 177 -3.00 -4.42 -19.19
C THR A 177 -1.71 -3.63 -18.96
N LEU A 178 -0.80 -4.20 -18.18
CA LEU A 178 0.52 -3.65 -17.92
C LEU A 178 1.50 -3.99 -19.03
N GLU A 179 2.13 -3.00 -19.62
CA GLU A 179 3.28 -3.20 -20.50
C GLU A 179 4.52 -3.43 -19.65
N LEU A 180 4.88 -4.69 -19.41
CA LEU A 180 6.05 -5.05 -18.61
C LEU A 180 7.36 -4.74 -19.33
N THR A 181 8.29 -4.14 -18.63
CA THR A 181 9.69 -4.00 -19.09
C THR A 181 10.40 -5.36 -19.07
N THR A 182 11.64 -5.40 -19.58
CA THR A 182 12.48 -6.61 -19.47
C THR A 182 12.69 -7.03 -18.02
N GLU A 183 12.85 -6.07 -17.11
CA GLU A 183 13.03 -6.35 -15.69
C GLU A 183 11.68 -6.67 -15.01
N GLY A 184 10.58 -6.03 -15.43
CA GLY A 184 9.25 -6.35 -14.96
C GLY A 184 8.82 -7.79 -15.25
N LYS A 185 9.24 -8.34 -16.41
CA LYS A 185 9.01 -9.75 -16.78
C LYS A 185 9.77 -10.77 -15.91
N LYS A 186 10.70 -10.32 -15.09
CA LYS A 186 11.49 -11.15 -14.18
C LYS A 186 11.19 -10.84 -12.71
N ASP A 187 10.39 -9.79 -12.46
CA ASP A 187 10.14 -9.33 -11.11
C ASP A 187 9.18 -10.26 -10.37
N VAL A 188 9.60 -10.74 -9.21
CA VAL A 188 8.88 -11.73 -8.39
C VAL A 188 7.53 -11.23 -7.89
N LEU A 189 7.35 -9.91 -7.67
CA LEU A 189 6.06 -9.36 -7.27
C LEU A 189 5.04 -9.49 -8.39
N LEU A 190 5.42 -9.14 -9.62
CA LEU A 190 4.50 -9.06 -10.75
C LEU A 190 4.23 -10.42 -11.41
N THR A 191 5.20 -11.34 -11.40
CA THR A 191 5.12 -12.52 -12.26
C THR A 191 5.01 -13.87 -11.54
N SER A 192 5.22 -13.94 -10.23
CA SER A 192 5.23 -15.23 -9.52
C SER A 192 3.85 -15.91 -9.39
N HIS A 193 2.78 -15.23 -9.77
CA HIS A 193 1.41 -15.75 -9.72
C HIS A 193 0.83 -16.10 -11.11
N VAL A 194 1.56 -15.78 -12.20
CA VAL A 194 1.14 -16.07 -13.58
C VAL A 194 2.03 -17.12 -14.21
N GLU A 195 1.47 -17.92 -15.10
CA GLU A 195 2.19 -18.93 -15.87
C GLU A 195 2.51 -18.38 -17.29
N ASN A 196 3.72 -18.65 -17.79
CA ASN A 196 4.11 -18.54 -19.20
C ASN A 196 3.71 -17.25 -19.96
N ASN A 197 4.15 -16.06 -19.48
CA ASN A 197 3.94 -14.78 -20.19
C ASN A 197 2.46 -14.36 -20.37
N GLU A 198 1.57 -14.74 -19.49
CA GLU A 198 0.22 -14.19 -19.46
C GLU A 198 0.27 -12.67 -19.25
N GLU A 199 -0.69 -11.98 -19.85
CA GLU A 199 -0.84 -10.55 -19.67
C GLU A 199 -1.29 -10.26 -18.24
N ILE A 200 -0.66 -9.28 -17.60
CA ILE A 200 -1.01 -8.84 -16.24
C ILE A 200 -1.80 -7.54 -16.33
N SER A 201 -2.91 -7.48 -15.63
CA SER A 201 -3.78 -6.32 -15.57
C SER A 201 -3.92 -5.75 -14.17
N GLY A 202 -4.12 -4.45 -14.08
CA GLY A 202 -4.36 -3.73 -12.83
C GLY A 202 -5.59 -2.84 -12.90
N LEU A 203 -6.24 -2.62 -11.77
CA LEU A 203 -7.30 -1.63 -11.63
C LEU A 203 -6.69 -0.30 -11.21
N PHE A 204 -6.97 0.75 -11.99
CA PHE A 204 -6.47 2.10 -11.76
C PHE A 204 -7.61 3.04 -11.36
N SER A 205 -7.33 3.93 -10.42
CA SER A 205 -8.20 5.06 -10.03
C SER A 205 -7.33 6.16 -9.41
N HIS A 206 -6.74 7.00 -10.27
CA HIS A 206 -5.83 8.05 -9.81
C HIS A 206 -5.83 9.26 -10.75
N GLN A 207 -5.39 10.40 -10.25
CA GLN A 207 -5.24 11.64 -11.02
C GLN A 207 -3.80 12.14 -11.04
N ASP A 208 -3.03 11.86 -9.99
CA ASP A 208 -1.61 12.17 -9.93
C ASP A 208 -0.78 11.10 -10.65
N HIS A 209 0.26 11.52 -11.37
CA HIS A 209 1.17 10.68 -12.13
C HIS A 209 2.62 10.89 -11.68
N VAL A 210 3.38 9.81 -11.58
CA VAL A 210 4.83 9.85 -11.44
C VAL A 210 5.43 10.17 -12.82
N MET A 211 6.14 11.30 -12.93
CA MET A 211 6.61 11.85 -14.20
C MET A 211 7.91 11.21 -14.70
N SER A 212 8.69 10.63 -13.82
CA SER A 212 9.95 9.96 -14.17
C SER A 212 10.26 8.82 -13.20
N VAL A 213 11.03 7.85 -13.65
CA VAL A 213 11.55 6.79 -12.78
C VAL A 213 12.62 7.39 -11.86
N PRO A 214 12.50 7.22 -10.51
CA PRO A 214 13.53 7.68 -9.60
C PRO A 214 14.89 7.04 -9.90
N ASN A 215 16.00 7.76 -9.64
CA ASN A 215 17.35 7.30 -9.96
C ASN A 215 17.71 5.94 -9.35
N ASN A 216 17.21 5.66 -8.16
CA ASN A 216 17.45 4.41 -7.43
C ASN A 216 16.29 3.42 -7.60
N CYS A 217 15.60 3.45 -8.73
CA CYS A 217 14.53 2.52 -9.03
C CYS A 217 14.68 1.87 -10.39
N THR A 218 14.16 0.67 -10.50
CA THR A 218 13.96 -0.04 -11.77
C THR A 218 12.49 0.07 -12.17
N LEU A 219 12.23 0.54 -13.40
CA LEU A 219 10.90 0.52 -13.99
C LEU A 219 10.48 -0.92 -14.30
N LEU A 220 9.35 -1.33 -13.78
CA LEU A 220 8.81 -2.67 -14.01
C LEU A 220 7.68 -2.69 -15.04
N SER A 221 6.81 -1.68 -15.02
CA SER A 221 5.70 -1.59 -15.96
C SER A 221 5.28 -0.15 -16.25
N LYS A 222 4.58 0.00 -17.37
CA LYS A 222 3.89 1.21 -17.81
C LYS A 222 2.56 0.84 -18.45
N THR A 223 1.74 1.83 -18.79
CA THR A 223 0.57 1.71 -19.65
C THR A 223 0.60 2.80 -20.71
N SER A 224 -0.32 2.78 -21.66
CA SER A 224 -0.42 3.81 -22.71
C SER A 224 -0.69 5.23 -22.16
N HIS A 225 -1.21 5.34 -20.95
CA HIS A 225 -1.60 6.62 -20.30
C HIS A 225 -0.80 6.93 -19.03
N ASN A 226 0.04 6.01 -18.56
CA ASN A 226 0.91 6.24 -17.41
C ASN A 226 2.28 5.58 -17.63
N MET A 227 3.33 6.39 -17.64
CA MET A 227 4.70 5.97 -17.96
C MET A 227 5.39 5.20 -16.82
N VAL A 228 4.90 5.34 -15.58
CA VAL A 228 5.48 4.70 -14.40
C VAL A 228 4.38 4.07 -13.55
N THR A 229 4.02 2.83 -13.88
CA THR A 229 2.94 2.12 -13.18
C THR A 229 3.41 1.12 -12.15
N ALA A 230 4.67 0.66 -12.24
CA ALA A 230 5.31 -0.11 -11.20
C ALA A 230 6.83 0.11 -11.21
N VAL A 231 7.40 0.25 -10.03
CA VAL A 231 8.85 0.38 -9.80
C VAL A 231 9.30 -0.56 -8.69
N ARG A 232 10.59 -0.93 -8.74
CA ARG A 232 11.29 -1.58 -7.65
C ARG A 232 12.46 -0.70 -7.20
N VAL A 233 12.60 -0.52 -5.89
CA VAL A 233 13.70 0.25 -5.29
C VAL A 233 14.99 -0.56 -5.37
N ASN A 234 16.10 0.10 -5.66
CA ASN A 234 17.45 -0.46 -5.61
C ASN A 234 18.25 0.18 -4.48
N ASN A 235 19.22 -0.56 -3.95
CA ASN A 235 20.20 -0.01 -3.02
C ASN A 235 21.23 0.88 -3.76
N GLU A 236 22.17 1.44 -3.03
CA GLU A 236 23.23 2.31 -3.58
C GLU A 236 24.17 1.59 -4.59
N LEU A 237 24.21 0.26 -4.55
CA LEU A 237 24.97 -0.57 -5.48
C LEU A 237 24.16 -0.94 -6.73
N GLY A 238 22.91 -0.49 -6.83
CA GLY A 238 21.98 -0.83 -7.92
C GLY A 238 21.33 -2.22 -7.78
N GLU A 239 21.46 -2.88 -6.63
CA GLU A 239 20.86 -4.18 -6.38
C GLU A 239 19.38 -4.02 -5.94
N PRO A 240 18.48 -4.89 -6.41
CA PRO A 240 17.07 -4.77 -6.13
C PRO A 240 16.72 -5.03 -4.65
N MET A 241 16.06 -4.07 -4.04
CA MET A 241 15.51 -4.18 -2.68
C MET A 241 14.11 -4.83 -2.71
N PRO A 242 13.65 -5.40 -1.60
CA PRO A 242 12.28 -5.93 -1.49
C PRO A 242 11.26 -4.78 -1.27
N ALA A 243 11.30 -3.75 -2.07
CA ALA A 243 10.48 -2.57 -1.95
C ALA A 243 9.92 -2.14 -3.32
N TRP A 244 8.61 -2.05 -3.41
CA TRP A 244 7.88 -1.78 -4.65
C TRP A 244 6.90 -0.63 -4.48
N GLY A 245 6.69 0.11 -5.57
CA GLY A 245 5.56 1.00 -5.75
C GLY A 245 4.74 0.56 -6.95
N ILE A 246 3.43 0.46 -6.80
CA ILE A 246 2.48 0.12 -7.87
C ILE A 246 1.36 1.15 -7.92
N GLN A 247 1.06 1.67 -9.10
CA GLN A 247 0.05 2.73 -9.28
C GLN A 247 -1.39 2.22 -9.25
N PHE A 248 -1.59 0.95 -9.53
CA PHE A 248 -2.90 0.30 -9.53
C PHE A 248 -3.26 -0.25 -8.15
N HIS A 249 -4.52 -0.62 -7.98
CA HIS A 249 -5.12 -1.09 -6.73
C HIS A 249 -5.28 -2.61 -6.70
N PRO A 250 -4.29 -3.40 -6.23
CA PRO A 250 -4.42 -4.84 -6.15
C PRO A 250 -5.47 -5.29 -5.12
N GLU A 251 -5.76 -4.43 -4.13
CA GLU A 251 -6.74 -4.64 -3.06
C GLU A 251 -8.19 -4.38 -3.50
N ALA A 252 -8.41 -3.83 -4.70
CA ALA A 252 -9.74 -3.52 -5.20
C ALA A 252 -10.48 -4.75 -5.73
N ALA A 253 -10.68 -5.75 -4.87
CA ALA A 253 -11.37 -6.98 -5.23
C ALA A 253 -12.79 -6.72 -5.75
N LYS A 254 -13.22 -7.50 -6.75
CA LYS A 254 -14.53 -7.35 -7.40
C LYS A 254 -15.70 -7.25 -6.42
N LYS A 255 -15.73 -8.10 -5.39
CA LYS A 255 -16.76 -8.05 -4.35
C LYS A 255 -16.80 -6.71 -3.60
N ARG A 256 -15.64 -6.08 -3.38
CA ARG A 256 -15.52 -4.76 -2.74
C ARG A 256 -16.13 -3.68 -3.62
N ILE A 257 -15.86 -3.72 -4.91
CA ILE A 257 -16.41 -2.80 -5.91
C ILE A 257 -17.92 -2.96 -6.02
N GLU A 258 -18.43 -4.19 -6.11
CA GLU A 258 -19.87 -4.49 -6.16
C GLU A 258 -20.61 -3.97 -4.90
N ARG A 259 -20.01 -4.16 -3.72
CA ARG A 259 -20.57 -3.69 -2.46
C ARG A 259 -20.53 -2.17 -2.35
N ALA A 260 -19.41 -1.52 -2.72
CA ALA A 260 -19.29 -0.08 -2.74
C ALA A 260 -20.32 0.57 -3.69
N TYR A 261 -20.59 -0.03 -4.84
CA TYR A 261 -21.63 0.41 -5.75
C TYR A 261 -23.02 0.21 -5.14
N GLY A 262 -23.31 -0.96 -4.59
CA GLY A 262 -24.59 -1.26 -3.92
C GLY A 262 -24.91 -0.32 -2.76
N TRP A 263 -23.90 0.21 -2.09
CA TRP A 263 -24.06 1.20 -1.01
C TRP A 263 -24.02 2.66 -1.50
N GLY A 264 -23.86 2.90 -2.80
CA GLY A 264 -23.79 4.24 -3.36
C GLY A 264 -22.48 4.99 -3.07
N HIS A 265 -21.40 4.27 -2.73
CA HIS A 265 -20.09 4.86 -2.46
C HIS A 265 -19.30 5.19 -3.72
N ILE A 266 -19.65 4.57 -4.84
CA ILE A 266 -19.11 4.87 -6.17
C ILE A 266 -20.26 5.09 -7.16
N SER A 267 -20.00 5.89 -8.19
CA SER A 267 -20.96 6.15 -9.27
C SER A 267 -21.14 4.94 -10.20
N GLU A 268 -22.21 4.95 -11.01
CA GLU A 268 -22.42 3.93 -12.05
C GLU A 268 -21.31 3.97 -13.12
N GLU A 269 -20.75 5.13 -13.39
CA GLU A 269 -19.65 5.31 -14.33
C GLU A 269 -18.36 4.67 -13.81
N GLU A 270 -17.99 4.92 -12.54
CA GLU A 270 -16.86 4.28 -11.89
C GLU A 270 -17.06 2.75 -11.83
N TYR A 271 -18.25 2.29 -11.44
CA TYR A 271 -18.56 0.86 -11.41
C TYR A 271 -18.37 0.20 -12.77
N LYS A 272 -18.82 0.85 -13.85
CA LYS A 272 -18.65 0.34 -15.23
C LYS A 272 -17.17 0.31 -15.64
N SER A 273 -16.38 1.30 -15.24
CA SER A 273 -14.94 1.34 -15.55
C SER A 273 -14.14 0.26 -14.82
N PHE A 274 -14.62 -0.19 -13.66
CA PHE A 274 -14.00 -1.26 -12.86
C PHE A 274 -14.57 -2.66 -13.17
N LYS A 275 -15.45 -2.76 -14.16
CA LYS A 275 -16.08 -4.03 -14.50
C LYS A 275 -15.10 -4.92 -15.29
N GLY A 276 -14.57 -5.92 -14.60
CA GLY A 276 -13.64 -6.88 -15.16
C GLY A 276 -12.91 -7.66 -14.08
N GLU A 277 -12.01 -8.50 -14.50
CA GLU A 277 -11.06 -9.22 -13.65
C GLU A 277 -9.70 -8.53 -13.77
N HIS A 278 -8.91 -8.53 -12.71
CA HIS A 278 -7.54 -8.05 -12.71
C HIS A 278 -6.68 -8.90 -11.76
N ASP A 279 -5.36 -8.82 -11.91
CA ASP A 279 -4.41 -9.72 -11.23
C ASP A 279 -4.04 -9.30 -9.81
N GLY A 280 -4.76 -8.37 -9.23
CA GLY A 280 -4.46 -7.81 -7.91
C GLY A 280 -4.31 -8.85 -6.80
N ALA A 281 -5.22 -9.82 -6.71
CA ALA A 281 -5.16 -10.88 -5.70
C ALA A 281 -3.89 -11.74 -5.84
N GLY A 282 -3.48 -12.03 -7.07
CA GLY A 282 -2.23 -12.74 -7.38
C GLY A 282 -1.00 -11.96 -6.94
N ILE A 283 -0.98 -10.65 -7.22
CA ILE A 283 0.12 -9.75 -6.81
C ILE A 283 0.23 -9.65 -5.29
N LEU A 284 -0.89 -9.52 -4.56
CA LEU A 284 -0.88 -9.53 -3.09
C LEU A 284 -0.42 -10.89 -2.54
N SER A 285 -0.78 -11.99 -3.19
CA SER A 285 -0.29 -13.33 -2.83
C SER A 285 1.21 -13.47 -3.06
N SER A 286 1.73 -12.89 -4.15
CA SER A 286 3.18 -12.82 -4.41
C SER A 286 3.90 -12.03 -3.34
N PHE A 287 3.38 -10.87 -2.95
CA PHE A 287 3.93 -10.05 -1.86
C PHE A 287 3.95 -10.83 -0.54
N ALA A 288 2.86 -11.50 -0.20
CA ALA A 288 2.77 -12.31 1.02
C ALA A 288 3.83 -13.44 1.07
N LYS A 289 4.07 -14.11 -0.05
CA LYS A 289 5.14 -15.12 -0.16
C LYS A 289 6.52 -14.51 0.06
N ILE A 290 6.81 -13.36 -0.55
CA ILE A 290 8.08 -12.63 -0.36
C ILE A 290 8.29 -12.28 1.11
N VAL A 291 7.26 -11.83 1.81
CA VAL A 291 7.32 -11.55 3.25
C VAL A 291 7.60 -12.82 4.03
N PHE A 292 6.87 -13.89 3.75
CA PHE A 292 6.99 -15.17 4.46
C PHE A 292 8.37 -15.83 4.28
N GLU A 293 8.95 -15.76 3.08
CA GLU A 293 10.27 -16.34 2.78
C GLU A 293 11.44 -15.60 3.46
N LYS A 294 11.19 -14.43 4.01
CA LYS A 294 12.18 -13.65 4.78
C LYS A 294 12.14 -13.88 6.30
N LEU A 295 11.13 -14.60 6.80
CA LEU A 295 11.02 -14.99 8.21
C LEU A 295 12.04 -16.09 8.55
#